data_8669ad1fb3f6d63f1aa91f05a96148a4
#
_entry.id   8669ad1fb3f6d63f1aa91f05a96148a4
#
_cell.length_a   1.000
_cell.length_b   1.000
_cell.length_c   1.000
_cell.angle_alpha   90.00
_cell.angle_beta   90.00
_cell.angle_gamma   90.00
#
_symmetry.space_group_name_H-M   'P 1'
#
loop_
_entity.id
_entity.type
_entity.pdbx_description
1 polymer ?
#
loop_
_entity_poly.entity_id
_entity_poly.type
_entity_poly.pdbx_seq_one_letter_code
_entity_poly.pdbx_strand_id
1 'polypeptide(L)'
;FLQFLHCPKSLWLLKRKPTLYEHGPFSNYLQKIITEGYEIEEHLKVFLSSQADGHKYSFQTVFKSSNGLFAIADCTRKNDDGSIDICEVKSSTSVQRGSPQNQIKDASFQRFAAEAAGFKVAGVFIVHLNSQYARDGVIDSNELLVFSDVTAEVDELIDETQQEIAAALLLLGTLDI
;
A
#
# COMPACT_ATOMS: atom_id res chain seq x y z
N PHE A 1 6.78 7.82 1.49
CA PHE A 1 6.00 8.45 2.57
C PHE A 1 6.34 7.81 3.93
N LEU A 2 6.19 6.51 4.12
CA LEU A 2 6.50 5.83 5.40
C LEU A 2 7.95 6.09 5.86
N GLN A 3 8.89 6.22 4.92
CA GLN A 3 10.27 6.60 5.23
C GLN A 3 10.35 7.99 5.88
N PHE A 4 9.51 8.94 5.46
CA PHE A 4 9.42 10.26 6.08
C PHE A 4 8.91 10.17 7.52
N LEU A 5 7.86 9.41 7.75
CA LEU A 5 7.27 9.22 9.08
C LEU A 5 8.27 8.56 10.04
N HIS A 6 9.06 7.62 9.54
CA HIS A 6 10.07 6.96 10.33
C HIS A 6 11.29 7.87 10.63
N CYS A 7 11.82 8.55 9.61
CA CYS A 7 12.95 9.46 9.73
C CYS A 7 12.98 10.45 8.57
N PRO A 8 12.57 11.71 8.76
CA PRO A 8 12.59 12.75 7.72
C PRO A 8 13.95 12.92 7.04
N LYS A 9 15.05 12.92 7.83
CA LYS A 9 16.41 13.00 7.28
C LYS A 9 16.75 11.82 6.36
N SER A 10 16.29 10.64 6.69
CA SER A 10 16.49 9.43 5.88
C SER A 10 15.80 9.56 4.52
N LEU A 11 14.55 10.06 4.47
CA LEU A 11 13.89 10.36 3.21
C LEU A 11 14.67 11.39 2.38
N TRP A 12 15.12 12.48 3.01
CA TRP A 12 15.85 13.53 2.32
C TRP A 12 17.16 12.99 1.71
N LEU A 13 17.94 12.24 2.48
CA LEU A 13 19.17 11.58 2.00
C LEU A 13 18.88 10.65 0.83
N LEU A 14 17.87 9.77 0.96
CA LEU A 14 17.48 8.83 -0.10
C LEU A 14 17.14 9.54 -1.42
N LYS A 15 16.48 10.70 -1.36
CA LYS A 15 15.98 11.39 -2.55
C LYS A 15 16.92 12.48 -3.09
N ARG A 16 17.67 13.14 -2.21
CA ARG A 16 18.50 14.30 -2.57
C ARG A 16 20.00 13.99 -2.62
N LYS A 17 20.46 13.07 -1.79
CA LYS A 17 21.88 12.63 -1.74
C LYS A 17 21.98 11.11 -1.64
N PRO A 18 21.49 10.35 -2.66
CA PRO A 18 21.40 8.89 -2.58
C PRO A 18 22.75 8.20 -2.38
N THR A 19 23.85 8.82 -2.80
CA THR A 19 25.21 8.31 -2.56
C THR A 19 25.64 8.37 -1.10
N LEU A 20 24.98 9.21 -0.28
CA LEU A 20 25.23 9.32 1.16
C LEU A 20 24.20 8.53 1.99
N TYR A 21 23.19 7.95 1.32
CA TYR A 21 22.19 7.13 1.98
C TYR A 21 22.73 5.73 2.18
N GLU A 22 22.93 5.36 3.45
CA GLU A 22 23.33 4.00 3.78
C GLU A 22 22.14 3.06 3.71
N HIS A 23 22.12 2.21 2.69
CA HIS A 23 21.20 1.09 2.64
C HIS A 23 21.63 0.08 3.71
N GLY A 24 20.73 -0.23 4.65
CA GLY A 24 20.96 -1.32 5.58
C GLY A 24 21.24 -2.64 4.83
N PRO A 25 21.87 -3.63 5.48
CA PRO A 25 22.15 -4.91 4.84
C PRO A 25 20.85 -5.54 4.36
N PHE A 26 20.87 -6.01 3.11
CA PHE A 26 19.76 -6.78 2.53
C PHE A 26 19.78 -8.18 3.20
N SER A 27 19.02 -8.31 4.28
CA SER A 27 18.99 -9.55 5.06
C SER A 27 18.15 -10.63 4.39
N ASN A 28 18.48 -11.90 4.67
CA ASN A 28 17.65 -13.03 4.25
C ASN A 28 16.19 -12.90 4.75
N TYR A 29 15.99 -12.27 5.90
CA TYR A 29 14.67 -11.97 6.46
C TYR A 29 13.89 -10.99 5.58
N LEU A 30 14.52 -9.90 5.15
CA LEU A 30 13.90 -8.92 4.26
C LEU A 30 13.56 -9.56 2.90
N GLN A 31 14.47 -10.37 2.35
CA GLN A 31 14.22 -11.11 1.12
C GLN A 31 13.02 -12.05 1.25
N LYS A 32 12.91 -12.75 2.39
CA LYS A 32 11.76 -13.62 2.67
C LYS A 32 10.45 -12.85 2.69
N ILE A 33 10.38 -11.71 3.38
CA ILE A 33 9.17 -10.85 3.43
C ILE A 33 8.74 -10.41 2.03
N ILE A 34 9.70 -9.98 1.19
CA ILE A 34 9.43 -9.56 -0.18
C ILE A 34 8.88 -10.73 -1.01
N THR A 35 9.48 -11.91 -0.89
CA THR A 35 9.03 -13.12 -1.61
C THR A 35 7.62 -13.52 -1.17
N GLU A 36 7.36 -13.56 0.15
CA GLU A 36 6.03 -13.85 0.69
C GLU A 36 4.97 -12.85 0.20
N GLY A 37 5.33 -11.56 0.09
CA GLY A 37 4.45 -10.54 -0.48
C GLY A 37 4.03 -10.87 -1.91
N TYR A 38 4.97 -11.21 -2.78
CA TYR A 38 4.69 -11.60 -4.16
C TYR A 38 3.85 -12.88 -4.25
N GLU A 39 4.09 -13.86 -3.39
CA GLU A 39 3.30 -15.11 -3.38
C GLU A 39 1.83 -14.81 -3.05
N ILE A 40 1.56 -13.89 -2.12
CA ILE A 40 0.19 -13.51 -1.75
C ILE A 40 -0.50 -12.74 -2.88
N GLU A 41 0.23 -11.85 -3.58
CA GLU A 41 -0.31 -11.20 -4.77
C GLU A 41 -0.71 -12.22 -5.87
N GLU A 42 0.08 -13.27 -6.07
CA GLU A 42 -0.27 -14.35 -7.02
C GLU A 42 -1.53 -15.11 -6.56
N HIS A 43 -1.67 -15.40 -5.26
CA HIS A 43 -2.91 -15.99 -4.73
C HIS A 43 -4.10 -15.07 -4.91
N LEU A 44 -3.93 -13.73 -4.77
CA LEU A 44 -4.97 -12.77 -5.05
C LEU A 44 -5.40 -12.80 -6.52
N LYS A 45 -4.44 -12.87 -7.45
CA LYS A 45 -4.74 -13.00 -8.89
C LYS A 45 -5.54 -14.26 -9.19
N VAL A 46 -5.15 -15.39 -8.62
CA VAL A 46 -5.89 -16.67 -8.77
C VAL A 46 -7.30 -16.55 -8.21
N PHE A 47 -7.45 -16.01 -7.00
CA PHE A 47 -8.75 -15.76 -6.38
C PHE A 47 -9.65 -14.90 -7.28
N LEU A 48 -9.17 -13.73 -7.70
CA LEU A 48 -9.94 -12.79 -8.50
C LEU A 48 -10.28 -13.33 -9.89
N SER A 49 -9.39 -14.14 -10.50
CA SER A 49 -9.68 -14.77 -11.80
C SER A 49 -10.85 -15.74 -11.76
N SER A 50 -11.16 -16.29 -10.59
CA SER A 50 -12.30 -17.20 -10.37
C SER A 50 -13.62 -16.45 -10.07
N GLN A 51 -13.57 -15.14 -9.79
CA GLN A 51 -14.76 -14.34 -9.46
C GLN A 51 -15.44 -13.81 -10.72
N ALA A 52 -16.78 -13.71 -10.69
CA ALA A 52 -17.57 -13.21 -11.81
C ALA A 52 -17.20 -11.77 -12.22
N ASP A 53 -16.78 -10.94 -11.26
CA ASP A 53 -16.37 -9.56 -11.44
C ASP A 53 -14.83 -9.36 -11.46
N GLY A 54 -14.09 -10.45 -11.57
CA GLY A 54 -12.61 -10.42 -11.61
C GLY A 54 -12.03 -9.51 -12.70
N HIS A 55 -12.77 -9.33 -13.80
CA HIS A 55 -12.41 -8.42 -14.89
C HIS A 55 -12.42 -6.91 -14.49
N LYS A 56 -13.04 -6.56 -13.36
CA LYS A 56 -13.06 -5.19 -12.82
C LYS A 56 -11.77 -4.83 -12.09
N TYR A 57 -10.92 -5.80 -11.79
CA TYR A 57 -9.69 -5.61 -11.05
C TYR A 57 -8.51 -5.34 -11.98
N SER A 58 -7.62 -4.45 -11.54
CA SER A 58 -6.36 -4.13 -12.21
C SER A 58 -5.23 -4.19 -11.17
N PHE A 59 -4.10 -4.78 -11.55
CA PHE A 59 -2.93 -4.92 -10.68
C PHE A 59 -1.88 -3.86 -10.97
N GLN A 60 -1.10 -3.50 -9.95
CA GLN A 60 0.00 -2.55 -10.04
C GLN A 60 -0.44 -1.21 -10.67
N THR A 61 -1.59 -0.69 -10.19
CA THR A 61 -2.15 0.57 -10.69
C THR A 61 -1.30 1.75 -10.23
N VAL A 62 -0.80 2.51 -11.20
CA VAL A 62 0.08 3.66 -10.95
C VAL A 62 -0.74 4.93 -10.74
N PHE A 63 -0.52 5.59 -9.62
CA PHE A 63 -1.01 6.93 -9.31
C PHE A 63 0.15 7.92 -9.41
N LYS A 64 0.03 8.88 -10.32
CA LYS A 64 1.03 9.93 -10.51
C LYS A 64 0.34 11.28 -10.62
N SER A 65 0.56 12.13 -9.65
CA SER A 65 0.00 13.47 -9.61
C SER A 65 0.94 14.53 -10.18
N SER A 66 0.38 15.67 -10.55
CA SER A 66 1.15 16.82 -11.07
C SER A 66 2.06 17.46 -10.03
N ASN A 67 1.78 17.30 -8.74
CA ASN A 67 2.57 17.82 -7.63
C ASN A 67 3.69 16.86 -7.16
N GLY A 68 3.95 15.79 -7.92
CA GLY A 68 5.09 14.89 -7.70
C GLY A 68 4.81 13.70 -6.78
N LEU A 69 3.57 13.47 -6.37
CA LEU A 69 3.23 12.24 -5.66
C LEU A 69 3.22 11.05 -6.64
N PHE A 70 3.74 9.94 -6.14
CA PHE A 70 3.78 8.70 -6.87
C PHE A 70 3.48 7.54 -5.93
N ALA A 71 2.50 6.73 -6.29
CA ALA A 71 2.17 5.48 -5.61
C ALA A 71 1.81 4.40 -6.63
N ILE A 72 1.97 3.15 -6.22
CA ILE A 72 1.51 1.98 -6.98
C ILE A 72 0.66 1.18 -6.02
N ALA A 73 -0.62 1.02 -6.33
CA ALA A 73 -1.50 0.13 -5.58
C ALA A 73 -1.33 -1.30 -6.08
N ASP A 74 -1.25 -2.27 -5.17
CA ASP A 74 -1.13 -3.69 -5.53
C ASP A 74 -2.30 -4.12 -6.40
N CYS A 75 -3.51 -3.69 -6.04
CA CYS A 75 -4.71 -3.97 -6.81
C CYS A 75 -5.71 -2.82 -6.69
N THR A 76 -6.46 -2.56 -7.76
CA THR A 76 -7.63 -1.66 -7.76
C THR A 76 -8.82 -2.34 -8.38
N ARG A 77 -10.02 -2.05 -7.88
CA ARG A 77 -11.30 -2.47 -8.46
C ARG A 77 -12.04 -1.27 -9.04
N LYS A 78 -12.49 -1.37 -10.28
CA LYS A 78 -13.32 -0.33 -10.91
C LYS A 78 -14.79 -0.57 -10.56
N ASN A 79 -15.44 0.47 -10.02
CA ASN A 79 -16.86 0.47 -9.72
C ASN A 79 -17.70 0.95 -10.90
N ASP A 80 -18.99 0.63 -10.89
CA ASP A 80 -19.92 0.96 -12.01
C ASP A 80 -20.16 2.48 -12.14
N ASP A 81 -19.96 3.25 -11.06
CA ASP A 81 -20.03 4.72 -11.05
C ASP A 81 -18.73 5.41 -11.50
N GLY A 82 -17.73 4.63 -11.91
CA GLY A 82 -16.43 5.11 -12.36
C GLY A 82 -15.43 5.39 -11.23
N SER A 83 -15.82 5.24 -9.97
CA SER A 83 -14.88 5.27 -8.85
C SER A 83 -14.04 3.99 -8.79
N ILE A 84 -13.01 4.00 -7.97
CA ILE A 84 -12.19 2.82 -7.71
C ILE A 84 -12.15 2.49 -6.23
N ASP A 85 -11.96 1.21 -5.93
CA ASP A 85 -11.50 0.76 -4.63
C ASP A 85 -10.01 0.44 -4.73
N ILE A 86 -9.26 0.74 -3.67
CA ILE A 86 -7.83 0.41 -3.53
C ILE A 86 -7.73 -0.83 -2.66
N CYS A 87 -6.98 -1.83 -3.11
CA CYS A 87 -6.72 -3.06 -2.36
C CYS A 87 -5.21 -3.21 -2.18
N GLU A 88 -4.73 -3.03 -0.96
CA GLU A 88 -3.33 -3.18 -0.57
C GLU A 88 -3.10 -4.56 0.02
N VAL A 89 -2.13 -5.29 -0.50
CA VAL A 89 -1.83 -6.67 -0.10
C VAL A 89 -0.77 -6.69 0.99
N LYS A 90 -1.03 -7.44 2.06
CA LYS A 90 -0.09 -7.57 3.19
C LYS A 90 0.06 -9.04 3.60
N SER A 91 1.28 -9.46 3.91
CA SER A 91 1.59 -10.82 4.38
C SER A 91 1.23 -11.08 5.85
N SER A 92 0.64 -10.12 6.54
CA SER A 92 0.14 -10.30 7.90
C SER A 92 -1.17 -11.09 7.94
N THR A 93 -1.50 -11.64 9.10
CA THR A 93 -2.77 -12.34 9.35
C THR A 93 -3.87 -11.44 9.92
N SER A 94 -3.60 -10.15 10.04
CA SER A 94 -4.54 -9.12 10.47
C SER A 94 -4.03 -7.75 10.07
N VAL A 95 -4.92 -6.75 10.02
CA VAL A 95 -4.55 -5.36 9.75
C VAL A 95 -3.70 -4.80 10.89
N GLN A 96 -2.50 -4.32 10.55
CA GLN A 96 -1.57 -3.71 11.52
C GLN A 96 -1.81 -2.20 11.59
N ARG A 97 -2.16 -1.72 12.80
CA ARG A 97 -2.53 -0.31 13.06
C ARG A 97 -1.46 0.48 13.81
N GLY A 98 -0.44 -0.19 14.31
CA GLY A 98 0.62 0.39 15.14
C GLY A 98 1.96 0.50 14.43
N SER A 99 2.82 1.41 14.95
CA SER A 99 4.22 1.51 14.52
C SER A 99 4.99 0.21 14.86
N PRO A 100 5.95 -0.24 14.03
CA PRO A 100 6.49 0.46 12.86
C PRO A 100 5.73 0.18 11.54
N GLN A 101 4.73 -0.70 11.53
CA GLN A 101 4.05 -1.18 10.33
C GLN A 101 2.59 -0.70 10.28
N ASN A 102 2.37 0.60 10.36
CA ASN A 102 1.02 1.15 10.28
C ASN A 102 0.48 1.06 8.84
N GLN A 103 -0.29 0.01 8.55
CA GLN A 103 -0.86 -0.26 7.24
C GLN A 103 -1.98 0.75 6.87
N ILE A 104 -2.66 1.33 7.88
CA ILE A 104 -3.68 2.36 7.64
C ILE A 104 -3.03 3.65 7.12
N LYS A 105 -1.87 4.04 7.66
CA LYS A 105 -1.10 5.19 7.16
C LYS A 105 -0.60 4.98 5.73
N ASP A 106 -0.17 3.78 5.38
CA ASP A 106 0.23 3.41 4.03
C ASP A 106 -0.96 3.53 3.06
N ALA A 107 -2.08 2.94 3.43
CA ALA A 107 -3.33 2.99 2.67
C ALA A 107 -3.88 4.44 2.53
N SER A 108 -3.77 5.26 3.58
CA SER A 108 -4.14 6.68 3.54
C SER A 108 -3.28 7.48 2.57
N PHE A 109 -1.97 7.21 2.52
CA PHE A 109 -1.09 7.82 1.53
C PHE A 109 -1.47 7.41 0.09
N GLN A 110 -1.76 6.13 -0.14
CA GLN A 110 -2.15 5.65 -1.46
C GLN A 110 -3.46 6.28 -1.92
N ARG A 111 -4.46 6.36 -1.03
CA ARG A 111 -5.72 7.05 -1.32
C ARG A 111 -5.48 8.51 -1.70
N PHE A 112 -4.72 9.25 -0.88
CA PHE A 112 -4.42 10.65 -1.17
C PHE A 112 -3.69 10.80 -2.52
N ALA A 113 -2.74 9.93 -2.83
CA ALA A 113 -2.02 9.95 -4.10
C ALA A 113 -2.94 9.65 -5.30
N ALA A 114 -3.89 8.71 -5.14
CA ALA A 114 -4.88 8.38 -6.16
C ALA A 114 -5.82 9.57 -6.43
N GLU A 115 -6.34 10.19 -5.38
CA GLU A 115 -7.22 11.36 -5.49
C GLU A 115 -6.49 12.56 -6.11
N ALA A 116 -5.24 12.79 -5.72
CA ALA A 116 -4.37 13.82 -6.32
C ALA A 116 -4.03 13.53 -7.80
N ALA A 117 -4.08 12.27 -8.23
CA ALA A 117 -3.94 11.85 -9.62
C ALA A 117 -5.26 11.92 -10.42
N GLY A 118 -6.38 12.33 -9.79
CA GLY A 118 -7.68 12.53 -10.42
C GLY A 118 -8.61 11.32 -10.35
N PHE A 119 -8.28 10.28 -9.57
CA PHE A 119 -9.19 9.16 -9.33
C PHE A 119 -10.20 9.51 -8.22
N LYS A 120 -11.44 9.02 -8.38
CA LYS A 120 -12.44 9.03 -7.31
C LYS A 120 -12.30 7.71 -6.55
N VAL A 121 -11.86 7.75 -5.29
CA VAL A 121 -11.73 6.56 -4.45
C VAL A 121 -13.00 6.36 -3.63
N ALA A 122 -13.64 5.19 -3.76
CA ALA A 122 -14.85 4.83 -3.02
C ALA A 122 -14.53 4.01 -1.77
N GLY A 123 -13.56 3.10 -1.85
CA GLY A 123 -13.19 2.23 -0.75
C GLY A 123 -11.69 1.95 -0.70
N VAL A 124 -11.22 1.59 0.49
CA VAL A 124 -9.84 1.16 0.72
C VAL A 124 -9.85 -0.13 1.55
N PHE A 125 -9.16 -1.15 1.05
CA PHE A 125 -9.13 -2.48 1.62
C PHE A 125 -7.70 -2.93 1.86
N ILE A 126 -7.46 -3.57 3.01
CA ILE A 126 -6.24 -4.36 3.25
C ILE A 126 -6.59 -5.82 2.99
N VAL A 127 -5.90 -6.41 2.01
CA VAL A 127 -6.00 -7.84 1.71
C VAL A 127 -4.90 -8.56 2.47
N HIS A 128 -5.27 -9.43 3.39
CA HIS A 128 -4.33 -10.13 4.26
C HIS A 128 -4.67 -11.61 4.40
N LEU A 129 -3.78 -12.37 5.03
CA LEU A 129 -3.98 -13.80 5.24
C LEU A 129 -5.08 -14.05 6.28
N ASN A 130 -5.86 -15.09 6.05
CA ASN A 130 -6.84 -15.60 7.00
C ASN A 130 -6.12 -16.36 8.13
N SER A 131 -6.19 -15.86 9.36
CA SER A 131 -5.57 -16.48 10.53
C SER A 131 -6.18 -17.83 10.90
N GLN A 132 -7.37 -18.15 10.38
CA GLN A 132 -8.06 -19.42 10.61
C GLN A 132 -7.81 -20.44 9.50
N TYR A 133 -7.12 -20.03 8.43
CA TYR A 133 -6.81 -20.93 7.33
C TYR A 133 -5.80 -21.99 7.75
N ALA A 134 -6.17 -23.25 7.61
CA ALA A 134 -5.28 -24.40 7.80
C ALA A 134 -5.08 -25.09 6.45
N ARG A 135 -3.85 -25.08 5.96
CA ARG A 135 -3.54 -25.72 4.69
C ARG A 135 -3.70 -27.25 4.77
N ASP A 136 -4.51 -27.81 3.89
CA ASP A 136 -4.60 -29.24 3.62
C ASP A 136 -4.33 -29.50 2.13
N GLY A 137 -3.13 -29.95 1.81
CA GLY A 137 -2.68 -30.18 0.42
C GLY A 137 -2.37 -28.90 -0.35
N VAL A 138 -3.09 -28.64 -1.45
CA VAL A 138 -2.93 -27.44 -2.30
C VAL A 138 -3.56 -26.24 -1.60
N ILE A 139 -2.92 -25.07 -1.73
CA ILE A 139 -3.45 -23.83 -1.15
C ILE A 139 -4.76 -23.46 -1.87
N ASP A 140 -5.83 -23.28 -1.09
CA ASP A 140 -7.09 -22.71 -1.58
C ASP A 140 -7.08 -21.19 -1.39
N SER A 141 -6.95 -20.46 -2.49
CA SER A 141 -6.91 -18.99 -2.49
C SER A 141 -8.23 -18.37 -2.05
N ASN A 142 -9.37 -19.09 -2.13
CA ASN A 142 -10.68 -18.58 -1.68
C ASN A 142 -10.79 -18.55 -0.15
N GLU A 143 -10.09 -19.45 0.55
CA GLU A 143 -10.08 -19.51 2.01
C GLU A 143 -8.88 -18.75 2.62
N LEU A 144 -7.83 -18.55 1.81
CA LEU A 144 -6.57 -17.97 2.26
C LEU A 144 -6.67 -16.47 2.55
N LEU A 145 -7.49 -15.72 1.78
CA LEU A 145 -7.47 -14.26 1.76
C LEU A 145 -8.68 -13.65 2.47
N VAL A 146 -8.42 -12.57 3.20
CA VAL A 146 -9.45 -11.73 3.84
C VAL A 146 -9.32 -10.30 3.33
N PHE A 147 -10.43 -9.71 2.93
CA PHE A 147 -10.54 -8.30 2.54
C PHE A 147 -11.10 -7.52 3.72
N SER A 148 -10.27 -6.76 4.40
CA SER A 148 -10.67 -5.88 5.50
C SER A 148 -10.91 -4.48 4.99
N ASP A 149 -12.16 -4.02 5.06
CA ASP A 149 -12.51 -2.63 4.77
C ASP A 149 -11.92 -1.71 5.85
N VAL A 150 -11.07 -0.79 5.44
CA VAL A 150 -10.41 0.20 6.29
C VAL A 150 -10.75 1.62 5.86
N THR A 151 -11.77 1.80 5.03
CA THR A 151 -12.16 3.08 4.46
C THR A 151 -12.40 4.14 5.53
N ALA A 152 -13.17 3.81 6.56
CA ALA A 152 -13.46 4.76 7.65
C ALA A 152 -12.21 5.15 8.43
N GLU A 153 -11.30 4.21 8.71
CA GLU A 153 -10.04 4.47 9.40
C GLU A 153 -9.10 5.35 8.56
N VAL A 154 -9.10 5.14 7.25
CA VAL A 154 -8.35 5.98 6.30
C VAL A 154 -8.95 7.38 6.22
N ASP A 155 -10.29 7.51 6.21
CA ASP A 155 -10.99 8.81 6.23
C ASP A 155 -10.63 9.63 7.46
N GLU A 156 -10.54 9.00 8.63
CA GLU A 156 -10.14 9.67 9.88
C GLU A 156 -8.70 10.19 9.84
N LEU A 157 -7.82 9.57 9.05
CA LEU A 157 -6.40 9.93 8.96
C LEU A 157 -6.06 10.84 7.76
N ILE A 158 -7.00 11.12 6.86
CA ILE A 158 -6.69 11.77 5.59
C ILE A 158 -6.11 13.19 5.77
N ASP A 159 -6.66 13.98 6.68
CA ASP A 159 -6.19 15.35 6.94
C ASP A 159 -4.79 15.36 7.55
N GLU A 160 -4.51 14.47 8.49
CA GLU A 160 -3.18 14.30 9.09
C GLU A 160 -2.17 13.84 8.02
N THR A 161 -2.55 12.87 7.20
CA THR A 161 -1.72 12.37 6.11
C THR A 161 -1.40 13.46 5.08
N GLN A 162 -2.36 14.32 4.76
CA GLN A 162 -2.14 15.48 3.89
C GLN A 162 -1.10 16.44 4.46
N GLN A 163 -1.16 16.74 5.76
CA GLN A 163 -0.19 17.60 6.43
C GLN A 163 1.22 16.98 6.42
N GLU A 164 1.31 15.70 6.69
CA GLU A 164 2.57 14.94 6.65
C GLU A 164 3.18 14.91 5.24
N ILE A 165 2.35 14.73 4.21
CA ILE A 165 2.77 14.79 2.80
C ILE A 165 3.30 16.19 2.47
N ALA A 166 2.58 17.24 2.88
CA ALA A 166 3.02 18.62 2.66
C ALA A 166 4.37 18.90 3.33
N ALA A 167 4.56 18.41 4.56
CA ALA A 167 5.84 18.53 5.28
C ALA A 167 6.96 17.74 4.57
N ALA A 168 6.68 16.54 4.06
CA ALA A 168 7.64 15.76 3.31
C ALA A 168 8.07 16.43 2.00
N LEU A 169 7.11 17.00 1.26
CA LEU A 169 7.40 17.74 0.03
C LEU A 169 8.21 19.01 0.29
N LEU A 170 7.88 19.76 1.36
CA LEU A 170 8.65 20.93 1.79
C LEU A 170 10.09 20.54 2.14
N LEU A 171 10.27 19.48 2.92
CA LEU A 171 11.60 18.94 3.27
C LEU A 171 12.41 18.61 2.01
N LEU A 172 11.79 17.94 1.04
CA LEU A 172 12.46 17.59 -0.21
C LEU A 172 12.80 18.80 -1.09
N GLY A 173 12.17 19.96 -0.86
CA GLY A 173 12.50 21.23 -1.49
C GLY A 173 13.73 21.93 -0.88
N THR A 174 14.20 21.53 0.31
CA THR A 174 15.36 22.14 0.96
C THR A 174 16.67 21.72 0.28
N LEU A 175 17.65 22.63 0.28
CA LEU A 175 18.98 22.36 -0.32
C LEU A 175 19.86 21.52 0.59
N ASP A 176 19.72 21.71 1.89
CA ASP A 176 20.47 20.99 2.93
C ASP A 176 19.66 20.88 4.22
N ILE A 177 19.98 19.87 5.09
CA ILE A 177 19.33 19.63 6.38
C ILE A 177 20.34 19.20 7.45
#